data_cd3c3e54aed99d10e71707e31c19b26f
#
_entry.id   cd3c3e54aed99d10e71707e31c19b26f
#
_cell.length_a   1.000
_cell.length_b   1.000
_cell.length_c   1.000
_cell.angle_alpha   90.00
_cell.angle_beta   90.00
_cell.angle_gamma   90.00
#
_symmetry.space_group_name_H-M   'P 1'
#
loop_
_entity.id
_entity.type
_entity.pdbx_description
1 polymer ?
#
loop_
_entity_poly.entity_id
_entity_poly.type
_entity_poly.pdbx_seq_one_letter_code
_entity_poly.pdbx_strand_id
1 'polypeptide(L)'
;MEKNLFRQESLDHISSPEELHDYMKVTSPRLWMVLVAVVALLAGFIVYASVSTLENKLDVKAQVSVYTDPATGEKSVDDVMITIPEDKKNLVQREMVVRLEGFEGKIDYIHEDKDSTEAHVVFENPKELPAQEGSYDAVIVLEQVSPIKFLIN
;
A
#
# COMPACT_ATOMS: atom_id res chain seq x y z
N MET A 1 76.17 -30.62 -20.06
CA MET A 1 75.99 -29.15 -20.03
C MET A 1 74.67 -28.81 -20.71
N GLU A 2 73.64 -28.63 -19.97
CA GLU A 2 72.45 -27.96 -20.44
C GLU A 2 71.59 -27.62 -19.22
N LYS A 3 71.72 -26.50 -18.70
CA LYS A 3 70.81 -25.40 -18.54
C LYS A 3 69.42 -25.83 -18.23
N ASN A 4 69.17 -26.19 -17.00
CA ASN A 4 67.86 -26.02 -16.37
C ASN A 4 67.73 -24.57 -15.86
N LEU A 5 67.59 -23.64 -16.84
CA LEU A 5 67.40 -22.20 -16.62
C LEU A 5 65.94 -21.79 -16.54
N PHE A 6 65.10 -22.75 -16.36
CA PHE A 6 63.67 -22.44 -16.09
C PHE A 6 63.32 -22.82 -14.67
N ARG A 7 63.80 -22.00 -13.77
CA ARG A 7 62.94 -21.44 -12.76
C ARG A 7 62.27 -22.46 -11.86
N GLN A 8 63.06 -23.10 -11.07
CA GLN A 8 62.53 -23.67 -9.82
C GLN A 8 61.84 -22.60 -8.97
N GLU A 9 62.32 -21.35 -8.98
CA GLU A 9 61.69 -20.22 -8.32
C GLU A 9 60.25 -19.92 -8.80
N SER A 10 59.96 -20.12 -10.09
CA SER A 10 58.59 -19.89 -10.62
C SER A 10 57.66 -21.07 -10.38
N LEU A 11 58.16 -22.24 -10.15
CA LEU A 11 57.39 -23.44 -9.81
C LEU A 11 57.10 -23.50 -8.31
N ASP A 12 58.02 -23.02 -7.47
CA ASP A 12 57.84 -22.92 -6.02
C ASP A 12 56.74 -21.88 -5.68
N HIS A 13 56.62 -20.80 -6.48
CA HIS A 13 55.54 -19.84 -6.30
C HIS A 13 54.15 -20.37 -6.71
N ILE A 14 54.09 -21.39 -7.56
CA ILE A 14 52.79 -21.95 -8.02
C ILE A 14 52.39 -23.16 -7.18
N SER A 15 53.29 -23.79 -6.48
CA SER A 15 53.08 -25.06 -5.76
C SER A 15 53.06 -24.94 -4.23
N SER A 16 53.14 -23.72 -3.70
CA SER A 16 53.05 -23.53 -2.26
C SER A 16 51.58 -23.63 -1.82
N PRO A 17 51.15 -24.68 -1.12
CA PRO A 17 49.80 -24.81 -0.61
C PRO A 17 49.41 -23.70 0.39
N GLU A 18 50.40 -22.93 0.86
CA GLU A 18 50.19 -21.81 1.77
C GLU A 18 49.63 -20.58 1.07
N GLU A 19 49.97 -20.33 -0.21
CA GLU A 19 49.40 -19.22 -0.96
C GLU A 19 47.94 -19.47 -1.38
N LEU A 20 47.54 -20.72 -1.59
CA LEU A 20 46.16 -21.10 -1.82
C LEU A 20 45.25 -20.86 -0.59
N HIS A 21 45.83 -20.91 0.61
CA HIS A 21 45.09 -20.61 1.84
C HIS A 21 44.85 -19.11 2.03
N ASP A 22 45.71 -18.26 1.49
CA ASP A 22 45.50 -16.79 1.58
C ASP A 22 44.42 -16.30 0.61
N TYR A 23 44.28 -16.95 -0.54
CA TYR A 23 43.15 -16.69 -1.46
C TYR A 23 41.78 -17.21 -0.95
N MET A 24 41.79 -18.17 -0.04
CA MET A 24 40.55 -18.70 0.57
C MET A 24 40.08 -17.95 1.82
N LYS A 25 40.82 -16.94 2.28
CA LYS A 25 40.39 -16.02 3.33
C LYS A 25 39.48 -14.89 2.79
N VAL A 26 38.58 -15.24 1.89
CA VAL A 26 37.67 -14.26 1.23
C VAL A 26 36.56 -13.74 2.17
N THR A 27 36.39 -14.32 3.34
CA THR A 27 35.34 -13.88 4.25
C THR A 27 35.90 -13.43 5.59
N SER A 28 36.25 -12.15 5.67
CA SER A 28 36.53 -11.56 6.99
C SER A 28 35.20 -11.53 7.82
N PRO A 29 35.30 -11.72 9.15
CA PRO A 29 34.09 -11.62 10.03
C PRO A 29 33.32 -10.33 9.84
N ARG A 30 33.99 -9.27 9.41
CA ARG A 30 33.36 -7.97 9.10
C ARG A 30 32.46 -8.03 7.87
N LEU A 31 32.86 -8.74 6.81
CA LEU A 31 32.05 -8.95 5.61
C LEU A 31 30.80 -9.77 5.93
N TRP A 32 30.91 -10.76 6.82
CA TRP A 32 29.77 -11.54 7.30
C TRP A 32 28.76 -10.67 8.06
N MET A 33 29.22 -9.77 8.92
CA MET A 33 28.33 -8.84 9.62
C MET A 33 27.59 -7.91 8.65
N VAL A 34 28.29 -7.38 7.63
CA VAL A 34 27.66 -6.56 6.60
C VAL A 34 26.63 -7.37 5.81
N LEU A 35 26.96 -8.60 5.43
CA LEU A 35 26.03 -9.47 4.71
C LEU A 35 24.75 -9.74 5.53
N VAL A 36 24.90 -10.08 6.81
CA VAL A 36 23.77 -10.31 7.71
C VAL A 36 22.92 -9.05 7.85
N ALA A 37 23.55 -7.87 7.98
CA ALA A 37 22.84 -6.61 8.06
C ALA A 37 22.03 -6.32 6.78
N VAL A 38 22.61 -6.56 5.61
CA VAL A 38 21.92 -6.41 4.31
C VAL A 38 20.74 -7.38 4.20
N VAL A 39 20.93 -8.64 4.56
CA VAL A 39 19.86 -9.64 4.53
C VAL A 39 18.72 -9.27 5.48
N ALA A 40 19.05 -8.81 6.70
CA ALA A 40 18.05 -8.36 7.67
C ALA A 40 17.25 -7.15 7.16
N LEU A 41 17.94 -6.19 6.52
CA LEU A 41 17.30 -5.02 5.93
C LEU A 41 16.37 -5.41 4.78
N LEU A 42 16.82 -6.31 3.88
CA LEU A 42 15.98 -6.81 2.78
C LEU A 42 14.76 -7.58 3.30
N ALA A 43 14.94 -8.42 4.31
CA ALA A 43 13.83 -9.15 4.94
C ALA A 43 12.82 -8.17 5.56
N GLY A 44 13.30 -7.16 6.30
CA GLY A 44 12.45 -6.09 6.84
C GLY A 44 11.69 -5.33 5.76
N PHE A 45 12.34 -5.02 4.65
CA PHE A 45 11.71 -4.37 3.50
C PHE A 45 10.61 -5.22 2.88
N ILE A 46 10.86 -6.53 2.70
CA ILE A 46 9.85 -7.47 2.15
C ILE A 46 8.64 -7.54 3.08
N VAL A 47 8.86 -7.67 4.39
CA VAL A 47 7.76 -7.68 5.38
C VAL A 47 6.99 -6.36 5.31
N TYR A 48 7.66 -5.21 5.31
CA TYR A 48 7.02 -3.91 5.19
C TYR A 48 6.20 -3.81 3.90
N ALA A 49 6.77 -4.18 2.75
CA ALA A 49 6.08 -4.13 1.46
C ALA A 49 4.87 -5.09 1.38
N SER A 50 4.88 -6.16 2.17
CA SER A 50 3.76 -7.13 2.22
C SER A 50 2.60 -6.64 3.08
N VAL A 51 2.89 -5.89 4.15
CA VAL A 51 1.88 -5.39 5.10
C VAL A 51 1.33 -4.04 4.68
N SER A 52 2.17 -3.21 4.04
CA SER A 52 1.75 -1.90 3.54
C SER A 52 0.70 -2.05 2.43
N THR A 53 -0.31 -1.21 2.47
CA THR A 53 -1.31 -1.06 1.42
C THR A 53 -1.22 0.34 0.84
N LEU A 54 -1.15 0.43 -0.47
CA LEU A 54 -1.32 1.68 -1.20
C LEU A 54 -2.78 1.80 -1.58
N GLU A 55 -3.42 2.83 -1.07
CA GLU A 55 -4.82 3.14 -1.40
C GLU A 55 -4.85 4.20 -2.49
N ASN A 56 -5.49 3.88 -3.59
CA ASN A 56 -5.88 4.88 -4.58
C ASN A 56 -7.19 5.51 -4.12
N LYS A 57 -7.18 6.81 -3.91
CA LYS A 57 -8.27 7.57 -3.28
C LYS A 57 -8.83 8.57 -4.26
N LEU A 58 -10.15 8.75 -4.20
CA LEU A 58 -10.86 9.80 -4.91
C LEU A 58 -11.57 10.69 -3.90
N ASP A 59 -11.15 11.95 -3.84
CA ASP A 59 -11.82 12.95 -3.02
C ASP A 59 -13.14 13.38 -3.68
N VAL A 60 -14.20 13.35 -2.92
CA VAL A 60 -15.55 13.67 -3.37
C VAL A 60 -16.29 14.49 -2.30
N LYS A 61 -17.40 15.11 -2.69
CA LYS A 61 -18.29 15.78 -1.74
C LYS A 61 -19.45 14.85 -1.40
N ALA A 62 -19.69 14.69 -0.10
CA ALA A 62 -20.83 13.98 0.43
C ALA A 62 -21.88 14.99 0.93
N GLN A 63 -23.12 14.78 0.59
CA GLN A 63 -24.26 15.48 1.16
C GLN A 63 -24.94 14.57 2.17
N VAL A 64 -25.03 15.06 3.41
CA VAL A 64 -25.68 14.35 4.51
C VAL A 64 -27.03 14.95 4.73
N SER A 65 -28.07 14.13 4.63
CA SER A 65 -29.44 14.47 4.96
C SER A 65 -29.79 13.96 6.35
N VAL A 66 -30.51 14.78 7.12
CA VAL A 66 -30.83 14.46 8.51
C VAL A 66 -32.36 14.42 8.68
N TYR A 67 -32.83 13.33 9.25
CA TYR A 67 -34.21 13.21 9.72
C TYR A 67 -34.29 13.61 11.19
N THR A 68 -35.30 14.42 11.51
CA THR A 68 -35.63 14.74 12.89
C THR A 68 -36.93 14.03 13.26
N ASP A 69 -36.87 13.15 14.24
CA ASP A 69 -38.04 12.46 14.76
C ASP A 69 -39.00 13.49 15.40
N PRO A 70 -40.20 13.62 14.88
CA PRO A 70 -41.16 14.59 15.43
C PRO A 70 -41.65 14.25 16.85
N ALA A 71 -41.48 13.02 17.31
CA ALA A 71 -41.93 12.59 18.63
C ALA A 71 -40.88 12.81 19.72
N THR A 72 -39.61 12.59 19.40
CA THR A 72 -38.52 12.68 20.36
C THR A 72 -37.63 13.90 20.17
N GLY A 73 -37.68 14.53 18.97
CA GLY A 73 -36.78 15.61 18.59
C GLY A 73 -35.34 15.14 18.32
N GLU A 74 -35.10 13.84 18.35
CA GLU A 74 -33.76 13.26 18.03
C GLU A 74 -33.49 13.40 16.54
N LYS A 75 -32.23 13.77 16.25
CA LYS A 75 -31.73 13.85 14.87
C LYS A 75 -30.93 12.59 14.55
N SER A 76 -31.22 12.00 13.43
CA SER A 76 -30.49 10.88 12.87
C SER A 76 -30.15 11.16 11.41
N VAL A 77 -29.03 10.62 10.95
CA VAL A 77 -28.69 10.65 9.53
C VAL A 77 -29.67 9.77 8.79
N ASP A 78 -30.34 10.36 7.80
CA ASP A 78 -31.33 9.70 6.96
C ASP A 78 -30.67 9.11 5.72
N ASP A 79 -29.86 9.92 5.06
CA ASP A 79 -29.21 9.54 3.81
C ASP A 79 -27.86 10.23 3.63
N VAL A 80 -26.94 9.54 2.97
CA VAL A 80 -25.64 10.08 2.58
C VAL A 80 -25.45 9.84 1.10
N MET A 81 -25.43 10.93 0.34
CA MET A 81 -25.20 10.90 -1.10
C MET A 81 -23.87 11.53 -1.44
N ILE A 82 -23.09 10.91 -2.32
CA ILE A 82 -21.85 11.44 -2.85
C ILE A 82 -21.99 11.78 -4.32
N THR A 83 -21.46 12.94 -4.70
CA THR A 83 -21.42 13.36 -6.10
C THR A 83 -20.10 12.92 -6.70
N ILE A 84 -20.16 12.10 -7.75
CA ILE A 84 -19.00 11.56 -8.46
C ILE A 84 -18.71 12.43 -9.68
N PRO A 85 -17.48 12.94 -9.84
CA PRO A 85 -17.08 13.64 -11.06
C PRO A 85 -17.22 12.77 -12.31
N GLU A 86 -17.73 13.33 -13.41
CA GLU A 86 -17.99 12.58 -14.63
C GLU A 86 -16.74 11.88 -15.22
N ASP A 87 -15.57 12.53 -15.11
CA ASP A 87 -14.30 12.01 -15.56
C ASP A 87 -13.83 10.77 -14.76
N LYS A 88 -14.42 10.54 -13.58
CA LYS A 88 -14.07 9.45 -12.65
C LYS A 88 -15.16 8.39 -12.47
N LYS A 89 -16.34 8.59 -13.09
CA LYS A 89 -17.46 7.67 -12.91
C LYS A 89 -17.15 6.21 -13.21
N ASN A 90 -16.33 5.95 -14.22
CA ASN A 90 -15.93 4.58 -14.62
C ASN A 90 -15.05 3.88 -13.59
N LEU A 91 -14.47 4.62 -12.63
CA LEU A 91 -13.59 4.08 -11.60
C LEU A 91 -14.37 3.67 -10.35
N VAL A 92 -15.58 4.19 -10.19
CA VAL A 92 -16.40 3.95 -9.00
C VAL A 92 -17.35 2.79 -9.23
N GLN A 93 -17.40 1.88 -8.29
CA GLN A 93 -18.25 0.69 -8.36
C GLN A 93 -19.00 0.51 -7.05
N ARG A 94 -20.07 -0.31 -7.08
CA ARG A 94 -20.78 -0.73 -5.87
C ARG A 94 -19.86 -1.46 -4.92
N GLU A 95 -20.17 -1.45 -3.64
CA GLU A 95 -19.41 -2.07 -2.55
C GLU A 95 -18.05 -1.42 -2.26
N MET A 96 -17.66 -0.36 -2.98
CA MET A 96 -16.46 0.40 -2.64
C MET A 96 -16.61 1.11 -1.31
N VAL A 97 -15.50 1.16 -0.57
CA VAL A 97 -15.46 1.81 0.74
C VAL A 97 -15.41 3.32 0.58
N VAL A 98 -16.25 3.99 1.31
CA VAL A 98 -16.27 5.45 1.42
C VAL A 98 -15.95 5.84 2.86
N ARG A 99 -15.01 6.77 3.02
CA ARG A 99 -14.67 7.33 4.33
C ARG A 99 -15.17 8.76 4.43
N LEU A 100 -15.98 9.01 5.44
CA LEU A 100 -16.51 10.31 5.79
C LEU A 100 -16.09 10.64 7.23
N GLU A 101 -15.24 11.66 7.42
CA GLU A 101 -14.77 12.10 8.76
C GLU A 101 -14.24 10.97 9.68
N GLY A 102 -13.71 9.89 9.12
CA GLY A 102 -13.20 8.75 9.86
C GLY A 102 -14.17 7.58 10.00
N PHE A 103 -15.42 7.74 9.56
CA PHE A 103 -16.40 6.66 9.49
C PHE A 103 -16.32 5.96 8.14
N GLU A 104 -16.46 4.65 8.15
CA GLU A 104 -16.44 3.84 6.94
C GLU A 104 -17.85 3.40 6.55
N GLY A 105 -18.19 3.66 5.30
CA GLY A 105 -19.43 3.22 4.66
C GLY A 105 -19.12 2.50 3.35
N LYS A 106 -20.15 1.98 2.72
CA LYS A 106 -20.06 1.32 1.40
C LYS A 106 -21.07 1.90 0.44
N ILE A 107 -20.69 1.97 -0.83
CA ILE A 107 -21.59 2.35 -1.90
C ILE A 107 -22.62 1.24 -2.11
N ASP A 108 -23.88 1.54 -1.87
CA ASP A 108 -24.99 0.60 -2.09
C ASP A 108 -25.46 0.62 -3.54
N TYR A 109 -25.81 1.80 -4.04
CA TYR A 109 -26.17 1.95 -5.45
C TYR A 109 -25.62 3.25 -6.03
N ILE A 110 -25.50 3.27 -7.36
CA ILE A 110 -25.07 4.43 -8.14
C ILE A 110 -26.22 4.82 -9.05
N HIS A 111 -26.61 6.08 -8.98
CA HIS A 111 -27.62 6.68 -9.84
C HIS A 111 -26.95 7.60 -10.86
N GLU A 112 -27.16 7.32 -12.13
CA GLU A 112 -26.65 8.14 -13.22
C GLU A 112 -27.81 8.95 -13.77
N ASP A 113 -27.72 10.28 -13.67
CA ASP A 113 -28.61 11.22 -14.36
C ASP A 113 -27.80 11.87 -15.49
N LYS A 114 -28.50 12.66 -16.32
CA LYS A 114 -27.91 13.28 -17.52
C LYS A 114 -26.75 14.24 -17.21
N ASP A 115 -26.79 14.87 -16.05
CA ASP A 115 -25.89 15.95 -15.66
C ASP A 115 -25.03 15.60 -14.41
N SER A 116 -25.33 14.50 -13.71
CA SER A 116 -24.62 14.11 -12.50
C SER A 116 -24.64 12.60 -12.28
N THR A 117 -23.57 12.10 -11.68
CA THR A 117 -23.53 10.73 -11.16
C THR A 117 -23.47 10.81 -9.65
N GLU A 118 -24.46 10.23 -9.00
CA GLU A 118 -24.59 10.22 -7.55
C GLU A 118 -24.56 8.79 -7.03
N ALA A 119 -23.92 8.59 -5.87
CA ALA A 119 -23.92 7.29 -5.21
C ALA A 119 -24.45 7.42 -3.78
N HIS A 120 -25.29 6.48 -3.43
CA HIS A 120 -25.82 6.32 -2.09
C HIS A 120 -24.84 5.50 -1.25
N VAL A 121 -24.54 5.98 -0.05
CA VAL A 121 -23.58 5.35 0.86
C VAL A 121 -24.28 4.89 2.12
N VAL A 122 -24.11 3.62 2.44
CA VAL A 122 -24.62 3.01 3.67
C VAL A 122 -23.49 2.83 4.67
N PHE A 123 -23.71 3.30 5.89
CA PHE A 123 -22.79 3.17 7.02
C PHE A 123 -23.29 2.10 7.99
N GLU A 124 -22.39 1.32 8.57
CA GLU A 124 -22.76 0.30 9.57
C GLU A 124 -23.38 0.92 10.83
N ASN A 125 -22.88 2.10 11.24
CA ASN A 125 -23.34 2.82 12.41
C ASN A 125 -23.77 4.27 12.06
N PRO A 126 -24.92 4.48 11.42
CA PRO A 126 -25.34 5.81 11.00
C PRO A 126 -25.56 6.78 12.16
N LYS A 127 -25.77 6.27 13.38
CA LYS A 127 -25.95 7.09 14.61
C LYS A 127 -24.71 7.81 15.08
N GLU A 128 -23.53 7.34 14.66
CA GLU A 128 -22.24 7.93 15.03
C GLU A 128 -21.82 9.04 14.07
N LEU A 129 -22.46 9.14 12.90
CA LEU A 129 -22.21 10.19 11.93
C LEU A 129 -22.66 11.57 12.48
N PRO A 130 -22.01 12.63 12.01
CA PRO A 130 -22.42 13.99 12.38
C PRO A 130 -23.87 14.23 11.92
N ALA A 131 -24.80 14.31 12.89
CA ALA A 131 -26.22 14.54 12.64
C ALA A 131 -26.50 16.01 12.32
N GLN A 132 -25.78 16.55 11.34
CA GLN A 132 -25.98 17.89 10.81
C GLN A 132 -26.09 17.80 9.29
N GLU A 133 -27.12 18.45 8.78
CA GLU A 133 -27.32 18.58 7.34
C GLU A 133 -26.21 19.46 6.75
N GLY A 134 -25.56 18.97 5.71
CA GLY A 134 -24.47 19.72 5.08
C GLY A 134 -23.64 18.93 4.09
N SER A 135 -22.69 19.63 3.50
CA SER A 135 -21.71 19.04 2.58
C SER A 135 -20.41 18.80 3.32
N TYR A 136 -19.94 17.57 3.25
CA TYR A 136 -18.73 17.09 3.91
C TYR A 136 -17.73 16.58 2.88
N ASP A 137 -16.44 16.61 3.26
CA ASP A 137 -15.40 15.97 2.47
C ASP A 137 -15.40 14.45 2.72
N ALA A 138 -15.54 13.69 1.65
CA ALA A 138 -15.51 12.24 1.69
C ALA A 138 -14.46 11.68 0.73
N VAL A 139 -14.03 10.48 0.99
CA VAL A 139 -13.00 9.81 0.20
C VAL A 139 -13.50 8.44 -0.20
N ILE A 140 -13.54 8.17 -1.52
CA ILE A 140 -13.79 6.83 -2.05
C ILE A 140 -12.47 6.10 -2.17
N VAL A 141 -12.36 4.91 -1.61
CA VAL A 141 -11.22 4.02 -1.79
C VAL A 141 -11.44 3.20 -3.05
N LEU A 142 -10.77 3.60 -4.15
CA LEU A 142 -10.92 2.96 -5.45
C LEU A 142 -10.26 1.59 -5.50
N GLU A 143 -9.05 1.48 -4.99
CA GLU A 143 -8.26 0.26 -5.01
C GLU A 143 -7.28 0.23 -3.85
N GLN A 144 -7.13 -0.94 -3.25
CA GLN A 144 -6.08 -1.21 -2.27
C GLN A 144 -5.10 -2.21 -2.88
N VAL A 145 -3.88 -1.76 -3.12
CA VAL A 145 -2.83 -2.59 -3.73
C VAL A 145 -1.67 -2.73 -2.77
N SER A 146 -1.25 -3.95 -2.53
CA SER A 146 0.00 -4.18 -1.80
C SER A 146 1.20 -3.91 -2.73
N PRO A 147 2.22 -3.15 -2.28
CA PRO A 147 3.43 -2.87 -3.07
C PRO A 147 4.12 -4.12 -3.61
N ILE A 148 4.01 -5.24 -2.91
CA ILE A 148 4.61 -6.51 -3.33
C ILE A 148 4.01 -7.03 -4.65
N LYS A 149 2.76 -6.68 -4.99
CA LYS A 149 2.15 -7.08 -6.25
C LYS A 149 2.85 -6.47 -7.47
N PHE A 150 3.46 -5.29 -7.33
CA PHE A 150 4.25 -4.66 -8.39
C PHE A 150 5.61 -5.32 -8.60
N LEU A 151 6.10 -6.10 -7.63
CA LEU A 151 7.41 -6.77 -7.72
C LEU A 151 7.30 -8.19 -8.31
N ILE A 152 6.10 -8.77 -8.34
CA ILE A 152 5.89 -10.17 -8.74
C ILE A 152 5.27 -10.28 -10.15
N ASN A 153 4.83 -9.17 -10.74
CA ASN A 153 4.11 -9.18 -12.03
C ASN A 153 5.02 -8.82 -13.22
#